data_8262cdb3408101c39ca286bc14088a6d
#
_entry.id   8262cdb3408101c39ca286bc14088a6d
#
_cell.length_a   1.000
_cell.length_b   1.000
_cell.length_c   1.000
_cell.angle_alpha   90.00
_cell.angle_beta   90.00
_cell.angle_gamma   90.00
#
_symmetry.space_group_name_H-M   'P 1'
#
loop_
_entity.id
_entity.type
_entity.pdbx_description
1 polymer ?
#
loop_
_entity_poly.entity_id
_entity_poly.type
_entity_poly.pdbx_seq_one_letter_code
_entity_poly.pdbx_strand_id
1 'polypeptide(L)'
;MKIRYMRKQILLFVAVAFTLSSCGIYSKYKPVSEVPDGLYGSTDESAAQTADTANFGNLAWREVFSDPFLQTLIDSALVRNTDLQTAQLRVKEAEAALMTSKLSYLPSLFLAPEGSISSFDGAKATKTYSLPATASWEIDLFGRLTNAKRGAKAALLQSREYEQAVQTQLVASVANAYYTL
;
A
#
# COMPACT_ATOMS: atom_id res chain seq x y z
N MET A 1 -51.06 4.76 29.13
CA MET A 1 -49.87 5.59 28.92
C MET A 1 -48.62 4.80 28.57
N LYS A 2 -48.31 3.63 29.17
CA LYS A 2 -47.13 2.75 28.90
C LYS A 2 -46.98 2.32 27.45
N ILE A 3 -48.06 1.94 26.76
CA ILE A 3 -47.99 1.41 25.37
C ILE A 3 -47.55 2.46 24.34
N ARG A 4 -47.92 3.74 24.52
CA ARG A 4 -47.49 4.85 23.66
C ARG A 4 -46.00 5.14 23.84
N TYR A 5 -45.43 4.96 25.02
CA TYR A 5 -44.02 5.16 25.31
C TYR A 5 -43.17 4.05 24.68
N MET A 6 -43.60 2.79 24.84
CA MET A 6 -42.94 1.64 24.20
C MET A 6 -42.92 1.75 22.67
N ARG A 7 -44.00 2.18 22.03
CA ARG A 7 -44.04 2.37 20.56
C ARG A 7 -43.08 3.44 20.09
N LYS A 8 -42.90 4.53 20.84
CA LYS A 8 -41.91 5.58 20.50
C LYS A 8 -40.46 5.07 20.67
N GLN A 9 -40.17 4.28 21.70
CA GLN A 9 -38.84 3.70 21.89
C GLN A 9 -38.52 2.67 20.82
N ILE A 10 -39.48 1.84 20.41
CA ILE A 10 -39.31 0.87 19.32
C ILE A 10 -39.06 1.59 17.98
N LEU A 11 -39.82 2.64 17.68
CA LEU A 11 -39.62 3.46 16.49
C LEU A 11 -38.23 4.13 16.47
N LEU A 12 -37.76 4.61 17.62
CA LEU A 12 -36.44 5.21 17.76
C LEU A 12 -35.32 4.17 17.57
N PHE A 13 -35.49 2.96 18.14
CA PHE A 13 -34.55 1.85 17.94
C PHE A 13 -34.50 1.40 16.49
N VAL A 14 -35.65 1.29 15.82
CA VAL A 14 -35.73 0.92 14.39
C VAL A 14 -35.08 2.00 13.52
N ALA A 15 -35.31 3.29 13.80
CA ALA A 15 -34.66 4.39 13.07
C ALA A 15 -33.14 4.38 13.24
N VAL A 16 -32.63 4.14 14.47
CA VAL A 16 -31.19 4.01 14.75
C VAL A 16 -30.61 2.76 14.07
N ALA A 17 -31.33 1.64 14.05
CA ALA A 17 -30.88 0.41 13.36
C ALA A 17 -30.80 0.62 11.83
N PHE A 18 -31.72 1.38 11.22
CA PHE A 18 -31.67 1.73 9.80
C PHE A 18 -30.51 2.67 9.44
N THR A 19 -30.13 3.60 10.33
CA THR A 19 -28.99 4.48 10.10
C THR A 19 -27.65 3.74 10.22
N LEU A 20 -27.58 2.68 11.01
CA LEU A 20 -26.38 1.86 11.17
C LEU A 20 -26.13 0.88 10.02
N SER A 21 -27.15 0.53 9.22
CA SER A 21 -27.00 -0.37 8.06
C SER A 21 -26.36 0.29 6.83
N SER A 22 -26.16 1.60 6.82
CA SER A 22 -25.57 2.38 5.71
C SER A 22 -24.05 2.23 5.58
N CYS A 23 -23.37 1.49 6.45
CA CYS A 23 -21.89 1.36 6.44
C CYS A 23 -21.34 0.45 5.34
N GLY A 24 -22.17 -0.05 4.44
CA GLY A 24 -21.75 -0.94 3.34
C GLY A 24 -21.47 -0.27 1.99
N ILE A 25 -21.27 1.06 1.95
CA ILE A 25 -21.15 1.84 0.70
C ILE A 25 -19.87 1.50 -0.12
N TYR A 26 -18.89 0.88 0.50
CA TYR A 26 -17.65 0.52 -0.21
C TYR A 26 -17.71 -0.93 -0.70
N SER A 27 -18.12 -1.11 -1.97
CA SER A 27 -17.89 -2.38 -2.66
C SER A 27 -16.38 -2.61 -2.79
N LYS A 28 -15.92 -3.82 -2.43
CA LYS A 28 -14.53 -4.22 -2.71
C LYS A 28 -14.33 -4.20 -4.22
N TYR A 29 -13.32 -3.47 -4.68
CA TYR A 29 -12.88 -3.55 -6.06
C TYR A 29 -12.57 -5.02 -6.40
N LYS A 30 -13.27 -5.56 -7.38
CA LYS A 30 -12.96 -6.86 -7.99
C LYS A 30 -12.34 -6.54 -9.33
N PRO A 31 -11.05 -6.86 -9.54
CA PRO A 31 -10.47 -6.73 -10.86
C PRO A 31 -11.26 -7.60 -11.84
N VAL A 32 -11.44 -7.11 -13.06
CA VAL A 32 -12.03 -7.92 -14.14
C VAL A 32 -10.99 -9.02 -14.43
N SER A 33 -11.24 -10.22 -13.92
CA SER A 33 -10.36 -11.38 -14.09
C SER A 33 -10.76 -12.28 -15.25
N GLU A 34 -11.97 -12.04 -15.80
CA GLU A 34 -12.49 -12.83 -16.92
C GLU A 34 -12.25 -12.03 -18.20
N VAL A 35 -11.28 -12.46 -18.98
CA VAL A 35 -11.16 -12.09 -20.39
C VAL A 35 -12.28 -12.82 -21.10
N PRO A 36 -13.18 -12.14 -21.85
CA PRO A 36 -14.23 -12.83 -22.59
C PRO A 36 -13.64 -13.90 -23.50
N ASP A 37 -14.21 -15.11 -23.44
CA ASP A 37 -13.77 -16.20 -24.30
C ASP A 37 -13.87 -15.77 -25.77
N GLY A 38 -12.84 -16.05 -26.56
CA GLY A 38 -12.81 -15.73 -27.98
C GLY A 38 -12.31 -14.30 -28.33
N LEU A 39 -11.85 -13.48 -27.36
CA LEU A 39 -11.30 -12.14 -27.65
C LEU A 39 -10.05 -12.20 -28.54
N TYR A 40 -9.28 -13.27 -28.47
CA TYR A 40 -8.04 -13.51 -29.25
C TYR A 40 -8.19 -14.62 -30.31
N GLY A 41 -9.42 -14.93 -30.71
CA GLY A 41 -9.73 -16.02 -31.67
C GLY A 41 -10.11 -17.31 -30.95
N SER A 42 -10.82 -18.20 -31.67
CA SER A 42 -11.14 -19.54 -31.17
C SER A 42 -9.86 -20.35 -31.09
N THR A 43 -9.35 -20.56 -29.90
CA THR A 43 -8.38 -21.62 -29.64
C THR A 43 -9.12 -22.94 -29.79
N ASP A 44 -8.76 -23.72 -30.80
CA ASP A 44 -9.22 -25.11 -30.88
C ASP A 44 -8.89 -25.79 -29.55
N GLU A 45 -9.92 -26.33 -28.87
CA GLU A 45 -9.78 -26.96 -27.53
C GLU A 45 -8.72 -28.10 -27.54
N SER A 46 -8.38 -28.65 -28.69
CA SER A 46 -7.33 -29.64 -28.86
C SER A 46 -5.89 -29.08 -28.74
N ALA A 47 -5.71 -27.79 -29.01
CA ALA A 47 -4.41 -27.12 -28.84
C ALA A 47 -4.18 -26.63 -27.38
N ALA A 48 -5.26 -26.37 -26.63
CA ALA A 48 -5.17 -25.92 -25.25
C ALA A 48 -4.72 -27.02 -24.27
N GLN A 49 -4.87 -28.31 -24.61
CA GLN A 49 -4.49 -29.41 -23.72
C GLN A 49 -3.01 -29.81 -23.81
N THR A 50 -2.27 -29.32 -24.79
CA THR A 50 -0.82 -29.57 -24.97
C THR A 50 0.01 -28.28 -24.87
N ALA A 51 -0.62 -27.13 -24.68
CA ALA A 51 0.11 -25.92 -24.38
C ALA A 51 0.69 -26.05 -22.97
N ASP A 52 1.99 -26.31 -22.91
CA ASP A 52 2.76 -26.08 -21.68
C ASP A 52 2.44 -24.68 -21.19
N THR A 53 1.62 -24.59 -20.14
CA THR A 53 1.19 -23.33 -19.52
C THR A 53 2.33 -22.64 -18.76
N ALA A 54 3.54 -23.14 -18.87
CA ALA A 54 4.74 -22.42 -18.47
C ALA A 54 4.86 -21.17 -19.34
N ASN A 55 4.20 -20.10 -18.91
CA ASN A 55 4.31 -18.79 -19.53
C ASN A 55 5.79 -18.43 -19.58
N PHE A 56 6.36 -18.28 -20.81
CA PHE A 56 7.76 -17.91 -21.03
C PHE A 56 8.18 -16.68 -20.18
N GLY A 57 7.23 -15.79 -19.88
CA GLY A 57 7.44 -14.65 -18.99
C GLY A 57 7.69 -15.00 -17.51
N ASN A 58 7.42 -16.25 -17.09
CA ASN A 58 7.69 -16.73 -15.72
C ASN A 58 9.05 -17.43 -15.59
N LEU A 59 9.75 -17.69 -16.72
CA LEU A 59 11.07 -18.28 -16.67
C LEU A 59 12.08 -17.30 -16.08
N ALA A 60 12.99 -17.82 -15.28
CA ALA A 60 14.10 -17.01 -14.79
C ALA A 60 14.98 -16.58 -16.00
N TRP A 61 15.35 -15.31 -16.07
CA TRP A 61 16.15 -14.79 -17.19
C TRP A 61 17.44 -15.59 -17.45
N ARG A 62 17.99 -16.25 -16.40
CA ARG A 62 19.16 -17.12 -16.53
C ARG A 62 18.88 -18.41 -17.31
N GLU A 63 17.65 -18.86 -17.33
CA GLU A 63 17.20 -20.01 -18.13
C GLU A 63 17.00 -19.63 -19.59
N VAL A 64 16.59 -18.38 -19.82
CA VAL A 64 16.39 -17.82 -21.17
C VAL A 64 17.72 -17.49 -21.83
N PHE A 65 18.64 -16.86 -21.09
CA PHE A 65 19.96 -16.45 -21.61
C PHE A 65 21.05 -17.34 -21.03
N SER A 66 21.49 -18.32 -21.80
CA SER A 66 22.47 -19.34 -21.38
C SER A 66 23.94 -18.93 -21.58
N ASP A 67 24.21 -17.80 -22.29
CA ASP A 67 25.58 -17.31 -22.52
C ASP A 67 26.16 -16.72 -21.21
N PRO A 68 27.31 -17.26 -20.72
CA PRO A 68 27.89 -16.83 -19.46
C PRO A 68 28.45 -15.39 -19.51
N PHE A 69 28.88 -14.91 -20.67
CA PHE A 69 29.33 -13.52 -20.82
C PHE A 69 28.15 -12.54 -20.67
N LEU A 70 27.03 -12.85 -21.36
CA LEU A 70 25.81 -12.06 -21.23
C LEU A 70 25.28 -12.09 -19.79
N GLN A 71 25.28 -13.23 -19.13
CA GLN A 71 24.87 -13.34 -17.72
C GLN A 71 25.71 -12.43 -16.81
N THR A 72 27.03 -12.38 -17.00
CA THR A 72 27.93 -11.52 -16.25
C THR A 72 27.61 -10.02 -16.46
N LEU A 73 27.30 -9.65 -17.70
CA LEU A 73 26.90 -8.27 -18.03
C LEU A 73 25.56 -7.90 -17.38
N ILE A 74 24.57 -8.78 -17.44
CA ILE A 74 23.26 -8.58 -16.80
C ILE A 74 23.44 -8.46 -15.29
N ASP A 75 24.21 -9.33 -14.63
CA ASP A 75 24.47 -9.23 -13.19
C ASP A 75 25.11 -7.91 -12.82
N SER A 76 26.10 -7.47 -13.59
CA SER A 76 26.74 -6.17 -13.38
C SER A 76 25.76 -5.00 -13.52
N ALA A 77 24.87 -5.08 -14.53
CA ALA A 77 23.83 -4.07 -14.75
C ALA A 77 22.81 -4.03 -13.62
N LEU A 78 22.33 -5.19 -13.15
CA LEU A 78 21.38 -5.29 -12.04
C LEU A 78 21.91 -4.67 -10.75
N VAL A 79 23.21 -4.81 -10.49
CA VAL A 79 23.83 -4.23 -9.28
C VAL A 79 24.07 -2.73 -9.39
N ARG A 80 24.40 -2.25 -10.61
CA ARG A 80 24.90 -0.86 -10.79
C ARG A 80 23.88 0.11 -11.37
N ASN A 81 22.75 -0.38 -11.86
CA ASN A 81 21.76 0.48 -12.49
C ASN A 81 21.04 1.36 -11.45
N THR A 82 21.07 2.67 -11.66
CA THR A 82 20.46 3.67 -10.76
C THR A 82 18.95 3.66 -10.79
N ASP A 83 18.33 3.31 -11.92
CA ASP A 83 16.86 3.26 -12.03
C ASP A 83 16.31 2.09 -11.24
N LEU A 84 16.99 0.92 -11.30
CA LEU A 84 16.62 -0.23 -10.48
C LEU A 84 16.81 0.06 -8.99
N GLN A 85 17.92 0.70 -8.59
CA GLN A 85 18.16 1.11 -7.21
C GLN A 85 17.08 2.10 -6.73
N THR A 86 16.66 3.03 -7.59
CA THR A 86 15.58 3.97 -7.30
C THR A 86 14.24 3.24 -7.14
N ALA A 87 13.93 2.25 -7.99
CA ALA A 87 12.73 1.43 -7.85
C ALA A 87 12.72 0.66 -6.51
N GLN A 88 13.86 0.09 -6.10
CA GLN A 88 14.03 -0.58 -4.80
C GLN A 88 13.82 0.38 -3.60
N LEU A 89 14.31 1.61 -3.71
CA LEU A 89 14.08 2.63 -2.67
C LEU A 89 12.60 3.00 -2.56
N ARG A 90 11.88 3.08 -3.69
CA ARG A 90 10.42 3.31 -3.69
C ARG A 90 9.64 2.19 -3.02
N VAL A 91 10.09 0.94 -3.14
CA VAL A 91 9.49 -0.18 -2.39
C VAL A 91 9.66 0.02 -0.90
N LYS A 92 10.87 0.40 -0.44
CA LYS A 92 11.13 0.70 0.98
C LYS A 92 10.32 1.88 1.50
N GLU A 93 10.14 2.92 0.69
CA GLU A 93 9.26 4.06 1.01
C GLU A 93 7.81 3.61 1.18
N ALA A 94 7.29 2.79 0.28
CA ALA A 94 5.93 2.25 0.38
C ALA A 94 5.75 1.31 1.59
N GLU A 95 6.78 0.54 1.96
CA GLU A 95 6.78 -0.27 3.19
C GLU A 95 6.70 0.60 4.44
N ALA A 96 7.45 1.71 4.49
CA ALA A 96 7.40 2.68 5.57
C ALA A 96 6.02 3.36 5.66
N ALA A 97 5.43 3.74 4.52
CA ALA A 97 4.09 4.30 4.46
C ALA A 97 3.02 3.32 4.96
N LEU A 98 3.12 2.02 4.60
CA LEU A 98 2.24 0.99 5.13
C LEU A 98 2.43 0.82 6.64
N MET A 99 3.66 0.87 7.15
CA MET A 99 3.94 0.82 8.59
C MET A 99 3.30 2.00 9.32
N THR A 100 3.43 3.22 8.79
CA THR A 100 2.78 4.42 9.32
C THR A 100 1.26 4.24 9.40
N SER A 101 0.64 3.70 8.33
CA SER A 101 -0.80 3.42 8.31
C SER A 101 -1.22 2.36 9.34
N LYS A 102 -0.36 1.41 9.67
CA LYS A 102 -0.60 0.42 10.74
C LYS A 102 -0.48 1.06 12.11
N LEU A 103 0.51 1.93 12.32
CA LEU A 103 0.74 2.62 13.58
C LEU A 103 -0.35 3.65 13.90
N SER A 104 -1.07 4.16 12.91
CA SER A 104 -2.20 5.09 13.09
C SER A 104 -3.37 4.51 13.90
N TYR A 105 -3.40 3.19 14.13
CA TYR A 105 -4.37 2.57 15.04
C TYR A 105 -3.98 2.67 16.52
N LEU A 106 -2.74 3.03 16.81
CA LEU A 106 -2.26 3.18 18.17
C LEU A 106 -2.50 4.60 18.69
N PRO A 107 -2.69 4.78 20.00
CA PRO A 107 -2.74 6.11 20.59
C PRO A 107 -1.39 6.81 20.43
N SER A 108 -1.44 8.10 20.10
CA SER A 108 -0.26 8.97 20.11
C SER A 108 -0.10 9.61 21.48
N LEU A 109 1.14 9.61 21.99
CA LEU A 109 1.53 10.27 23.22
C LEU A 109 2.49 11.42 22.86
N PHE A 110 2.17 12.60 23.37
CA PHE A 110 2.98 13.78 23.15
C PHE A 110 3.34 14.42 24.49
N LEU A 111 4.64 14.68 24.68
CA LEU A 111 5.18 15.41 25.81
C LEU A 111 5.75 16.74 25.29
N ALA A 112 5.27 17.86 25.85
CA ALA A 112 5.68 19.20 25.45
C ALA A 112 6.25 19.95 26.66
N PRO A 113 7.55 19.74 27.01
CA PRO A 113 8.17 20.50 28.07
C PRO A 113 8.26 21.98 27.66
N GLU A 114 7.73 22.84 28.50
CA GLU A 114 7.72 24.29 28.33
C GLU A 114 8.35 24.98 29.53
N GLY A 115 9.15 26.02 29.25
CA GLY A 115 9.74 26.85 30.26
C GLY A 115 9.64 28.33 29.88
N SER A 116 9.22 29.17 30.79
CA SER A 116 9.24 30.62 30.59
C SER A 116 9.91 31.36 31.75
N ILE A 117 10.62 32.40 31.39
CA ILE A 117 11.21 33.36 32.35
C ILE A 117 10.65 34.74 32.01
N SER A 118 9.95 35.35 32.93
CA SER A 118 9.40 36.69 32.76
C SER A 118 9.90 37.60 33.87
N SER A 119 10.34 38.81 33.50
CA SER A 119 10.69 39.88 34.41
C SER A 119 10.07 41.16 33.88
N PHE A 120 9.47 41.94 34.75
CA PHE A 120 8.83 43.21 34.42
C PHE A 120 9.32 44.27 35.39
N ASP A 121 9.70 45.46 34.87
CA ASP A 121 10.06 46.65 35.61
C ASP A 121 11.13 46.43 36.72
N GLY A 122 12.19 45.65 36.39
CA GLY A 122 13.28 45.37 37.33
C GLY A 122 12.91 44.42 38.49
N ALA A 123 11.70 43.86 38.49
CA ALA A 123 11.29 42.86 39.48
C ALA A 123 12.04 41.54 39.30
N LYS A 124 12.12 40.74 40.37
CA LYS A 124 12.73 39.41 40.35
C LYS A 124 12.05 38.54 39.29
N ALA A 125 12.89 37.94 38.39
CA ALA A 125 12.39 37.08 37.33
C ALA A 125 11.56 35.90 37.88
N THR A 126 10.37 35.72 37.36
CA THR A 126 9.52 34.58 37.62
C THR A 126 9.86 33.48 36.61
N LYS A 127 10.12 32.28 37.10
CA LYS A 127 10.43 31.09 36.29
C LYS A 127 9.26 30.11 36.39
N THR A 128 8.68 29.76 35.27
CA THR A 128 7.62 28.77 35.20
C THR A 128 8.05 27.59 34.35
N TYR A 129 7.85 26.40 34.85
CA TYR A 129 8.13 25.15 34.12
C TYR A 129 6.84 24.33 34.09
N SER A 130 6.47 23.82 32.93
CA SER A 130 5.36 22.90 32.75
C SER A 130 5.76 21.72 31.88
N LEU A 131 5.21 20.56 32.17
CA LEU A 131 5.40 19.34 31.40
C LEU A 131 4.04 18.74 31.07
N PRO A 132 3.29 19.31 30.12
CA PRO A 132 2.03 18.73 29.70
C PRO A 132 2.28 17.42 28.94
N ALA A 133 1.51 16.39 29.32
CA ALA A 133 1.42 15.13 28.61
C ALA A 133 0.04 15.00 27.97
N THR A 134 -0.02 14.83 26.66
CA THR A 134 -1.27 14.66 25.91
C THR A 134 -1.31 13.29 25.27
N ALA A 135 -2.42 12.56 25.43
CA ALA A 135 -2.70 11.31 24.75
C ALA A 135 -3.89 11.55 23.79
N SER A 136 -3.76 11.15 22.54
CA SER A 136 -4.86 11.18 21.58
C SER A 136 -4.98 9.85 20.86
N TRP A 137 -6.22 9.41 20.67
CA TRP A 137 -6.52 8.15 19.99
C TRP A 137 -7.73 8.32 19.08
N GLU A 138 -7.59 7.85 17.83
CA GLU A 138 -8.66 7.87 16.85
C GLU A 138 -9.30 6.50 16.72
N ILE A 139 -10.60 6.42 16.97
CA ILE A 139 -11.39 5.20 16.78
C ILE A 139 -11.91 5.18 15.35
N ASP A 140 -11.66 4.10 14.61
CA ASP A 140 -12.01 3.97 13.19
C ASP A 140 -13.48 3.55 12.98
N LEU A 141 -14.43 4.43 13.35
CA LEU A 141 -15.87 4.16 13.25
C LEU A 141 -16.36 4.04 11.79
N PHE A 142 -15.76 4.81 10.88
CA PHE A 142 -16.18 4.90 9.47
C PHE A 142 -15.18 4.26 8.50
N GLY A 143 -14.20 3.54 8.98
CA GLY A 143 -13.23 2.82 8.16
C GLY A 143 -12.19 3.71 7.47
N ARG A 144 -11.96 4.93 7.93
CA ARG A 144 -10.94 5.84 7.40
C ARG A 144 -9.55 5.24 7.48
N LEU A 145 -9.15 4.78 8.68
CA LEU A 145 -7.85 4.14 8.91
C LEU A 145 -7.74 2.80 8.18
N THR A 146 -8.83 2.03 8.17
CA THR A 146 -8.91 0.74 7.46
C THR A 146 -8.69 0.93 5.96
N ASN A 147 -9.31 1.92 5.35
CA ASN A 147 -9.16 2.18 3.92
C ASN A 147 -7.79 2.79 3.60
N ALA A 148 -7.24 3.66 4.47
CA ALA A 148 -5.88 4.17 4.33
C ALA A 148 -4.84 3.03 4.33
N LYS A 149 -4.94 2.07 5.27
CA LYS A 149 -4.09 0.88 5.31
C LYS A 149 -4.24 0.00 4.07
N ARG A 150 -5.47 -0.19 3.55
CA ARG A 150 -5.71 -0.94 2.30
C ARG A 150 -5.07 -0.24 1.11
N GLY A 151 -5.21 1.08 1.01
CA GLY A 151 -4.56 1.89 -0.01
C GLY A 151 -3.03 1.80 0.05
N ALA A 152 -2.43 1.94 1.24
CA ALA A 152 -0.99 1.79 1.43
C ALA A 152 -0.49 0.38 1.07
N LYS A 153 -1.28 -0.68 1.37
CA LYS A 153 -0.95 -2.05 0.95
C LYS A 153 -0.97 -2.20 -0.58
N ALA A 154 -1.95 -1.61 -1.25
CA ALA A 154 -2.03 -1.63 -2.71
C ALA A 154 -0.87 -0.87 -3.34
N ALA A 155 -0.49 0.29 -2.79
CA ALA A 155 0.66 1.08 -3.22
C ALA A 155 1.99 0.30 -3.07
N LEU A 156 2.15 -0.47 -1.99
CA LEU A 156 3.31 -1.35 -1.82
C LEU A 156 3.35 -2.44 -2.90
N LEU A 157 2.23 -3.09 -3.20
CA LEU A 157 2.17 -4.08 -4.28
C LEU A 157 2.53 -3.43 -5.62
N GLN A 158 1.95 -2.28 -5.93
CA GLN A 158 2.27 -1.51 -7.13
C GLN A 158 3.77 -1.20 -7.25
N SER A 159 4.41 -0.79 -6.14
CA SER A 159 5.86 -0.48 -6.14
C SER A 159 6.71 -1.72 -6.44
N ARG A 160 6.32 -2.89 -5.93
CA ARG A 160 7.02 -4.17 -6.19
C ARG A 160 6.88 -4.61 -7.64
N GLU A 161 5.68 -4.52 -8.20
CA GLU A 161 5.45 -4.84 -9.62
C GLU A 161 6.21 -3.87 -10.53
N TYR A 162 6.31 -2.60 -10.16
CA TYR A 162 7.12 -1.62 -10.88
C TYR A 162 8.62 -1.94 -10.81
N GLU A 163 9.16 -2.35 -9.65
CA GLU A 163 10.54 -2.81 -9.51
C GLU A 163 10.81 -3.98 -10.44
N GLN A 164 9.92 -4.98 -10.47
CA GLN A 164 10.03 -6.13 -11.36
C GLN A 164 10.00 -5.71 -12.85
N ALA A 165 9.14 -4.78 -13.21
CA ALA A 165 9.07 -4.25 -14.58
C ALA A 165 10.38 -3.55 -14.98
N VAL A 166 10.97 -2.73 -14.12
CA VAL A 166 12.26 -2.06 -14.34
C VAL A 166 13.38 -3.10 -14.48
N GLN A 167 13.40 -4.12 -13.63
CA GLN A 167 14.36 -5.22 -13.72
C GLN A 167 14.25 -5.95 -15.05
N THR A 168 13.05 -6.30 -15.47
CA THR A 168 12.81 -7.01 -16.75
C THR A 168 13.26 -6.15 -17.94
N GLN A 169 12.92 -4.86 -17.92
CA GLN A 169 13.33 -3.91 -18.96
C GLN A 169 14.85 -3.78 -19.04
N LEU A 170 15.54 -3.73 -17.89
CA LEU A 170 16.99 -3.65 -17.84
C LEU A 170 17.65 -4.90 -18.45
N VAL A 171 17.18 -6.09 -18.06
CA VAL A 171 17.65 -7.38 -18.63
C VAL A 171 17.48 -7.40 -20.14
N ALA A 172 16.29 -7.02 -20.63
CA ALA A 172 16.00 -6.97 -22.06
C ALA A 172 16.90 -5.97 -22.80
N SER A 173 17.15 -4.80 -22.21
CA SER A 173 18.02 -3.79 -22.81
C SER A 173 19.47 -4.23 -22.93
N VAL A 174 20.01 -4.89 -21.89
CA VAL A 174 21.38 -5.46 -21.92
C VAL A 174 21.49 -6.57 -22.95
N ALA A 175 20.52 -7.49 -22.99
CA ALA A 175 20.51 -8.58 -23.96
C ALA A 175 20.43 -8.04 -25.40
N ASN A 176 19.55 -7.08 -25.67
CA ASN A 176 19.44 -6.45 -26.98
C ASN A 176 20.75 -5.75 -27.39
N ALA A 177 21.38 -5.02 -26.48
CA ALA A 177 22.66 -4.38 -26.76
C ALA A 177 23.77 -5.42 -27.07
N TYR A 178 23.79 -6.51 -26.33
CA TYR A 178 24.77 -7.60 -26.53
C TYR A 178 24.65 -8.27 -27.90
N TYR A 179 23.43 -8.56 -28.37
CA TYR A 179 23.19 -9.21 -29.64
C TYR A 179 23.20 -8.28 -30.87
N THR A 180 23.22 -6.96 -30.65
CA THR A 180 23.33 -5.97 -31.74
C THR A 180 24.74 -5.48 -32.00
N LEU A 181 25.70 -5.83 -31.16
CA LEU A 181 27.13 -5.56 -31.34
C LEU A 181 27.79 -6.60 -32.23
#